data_a20ab8daf781fec96fb7066c6c6999dc
#
_entry.id   a20ab8daf781fec96fb7066c6c6999dc
#
_cell.length_a   1.000
_cell.length_b   1.000
_cell.length_c   1.000
_cell.angle_alpha   90.00
_cell.angle_beta   90.00
_cell.angle_gamma   90.00
#
_symmetry.space_group_name_H-M   'P 1'
#
loop_
_entity.id
_entity.type
_entity.pdbx_description
1 polymer ?
#
loop_
_entity_poly.entity_id
_entity_poly.type
_entity_poly.pdbx_seq_one_letter_code
_entity_poly.pdbx_strand_id
1 'polypeptide(L)'
;MLYVARERLPTYRLHSTNLLSIRRFQNNVPTKDTAAHSVMDSSVLQEKFGKGIDIQVNAKVLPVATPQSTINVPRALGVVESLRIWLAGLMPNSLVAFQNEFIHESLGKSQYKVVGSNSKNITLEKVDNPSIKVQSLQVPIYDHTEHINEVCFENMETADAKALPTNLVMLHGFGAGLGCYHRNFKGLLESNRNVKIHALDWLGFGGSSNPKIELSTKYVKPPHLETVNYEDPMMTKVHNKYYRLIKGYKLHYNSPSHGRQYVESTAAVLQDIENYYIDALEAWRKERNLGKICLMGHSYGGYLSSAYAMKYPENIEKLLLVSPVGIEKNPLSIQNPALLAPPSSRNTTAELKPTLNPKEFGFLGRFPIMPPWFVNIWNNNLSLLTLIRLVGPLGPRMLSQYTMSKSRRGASNLLQILQLNQYSYNLFKTKSTSETAITKLLNGAVMAKNPLFGRLDKMAKISNIYWIYGEFDWMNGEAGAMIANEINTMNGGGKNEFYKVSKAGHNLYMDNPEEFNGLVKKILEE
;
A
#
# COMPACT_ATOMS: atom_id res chain seq x y z
N MET A 1 18.31 49.11 -27.15
CA MET A 1 18.08 48.60 -28.52
C MET A 1 18.17 47.08 -28.47
N LEU A 2 16.99 46.48 -28.48
CA LEU A 2 16.80 45.03 -28.44
C LEU A 2 16.76 44.51 -29.87
N TYR A 3 17.49 43.44 -30.18
CA TYR A 3 17.23 42.63 -31.36
C TYR A 3 16.89 41.19 -30.91
N VAL A 4 15.68 40.80 -31.27
CA VAL A 4 15.09 39.49 -31.01
C VAL A 4 15.43 38.59 -32.17
N ALA A 5 16.11 37.47 -31.90
CA ALA A 5 16.22 36.36 -32.84
C ALA A 5 15.14 35.31 -32.51
N ARG A 6 14.20 35.13 -33.46
CA ARG A 6 13.24 34.04 -33.49
C ARG A 6 13.91 32.84 -34.12
N GLU A 7 14.19 31.81 -33.36
CA GLU A 7 14.42 30.48 -33.92
C GLU A 7 13.17 29.60 -33.74
N ARG A 8 12.77 28.98 -34.84
CA ARG A 8 11.61 28.10 -34.96
C ARG A 8 11.97 26.75 -34.37
N LEU A 9 11.23 26.33 -33.35
CA LEU A 9 11.22 24.93 -32.87
C LEU A 9 10.37 24.07 -33.82
N PRO A 10 10.79 22.85 -34.16
CA PRO A 10 10.02 21.96 -35.01
C PRO A 10 8.81 21.41 -34.28
N THR A 11 7.65 21.56 -34.91
CA THR A 11 6.37 20.97 -34.47
C THR A 11 6.41 19.46 -34.60
N TYR A 12 6.61 18.75 -33.49
CA TYR A 12 6.31 17.33 -33.43
C TYR A 12 4.80 17.13 -33.26
N ARG A 13 4.14 16.66 -34.32
CA ARG A 13 2.78 16.11 -34.26
C ARG A 13 2.80 14.87 -33.37
N LEU A 14 2.32 14.97 -32.15
CA LEU A 14 1.98 13.84 -31.31
C LEU A 14 0.77 13.12 -31.92
N HIS A 15 0.98 11.95 -32.47
CA HIS A 15 -0.10 11.07 -32.91
C HIS A 15 -0.96 10.69 -31.69
N SER A 16 -2.24 11.00 -31.79
CA SER A 16 -3.29 10.89 -30.76
C SER A 16 -3.69 9.45 -30.36
N THR A 17 -2.99 8.44 -30.82
CA THR A 17 -3.37 7.02 -30.64
C THR A 17 -2.98 6.39 -29.30
N ASN A 18 -2.08 6.99 -28.53
CA ASN A 18 -1.62 6.39 -27.26
C ASN A 18 -2.31 6.92 -25.98
N LEU A 19 -3.11 7.97 -26.07
CA LEU A 19 -3.91 8.46 -24.95
C LEU A 19 -5.19 7.64 -24.70
N LEU A 20 -5.63 6.86 -25.69
CA LEU A 20 -6.81 5.99 -25.57
C LEU A 20 -6.57 4.75 -24.70
N SER A 21 -5.33 4.30 -24.52
CA SER A 21 -5.03 3.16 -23.65
C SER A 21 -5.21 3.47 -22.18
N ILE A 22 -4.96 4.71 -21.75
CA ILE A 22 -5.20 5.13 -20.36
C ILE A 22 -6.71 5.30 -20.09
N ARG A 23 -7.50 5.68 -21.08
CA ARG A 23 -8.96 5.78 -20.94
C ARG A 23 -9.66 4.42 -20.79
N ARG A 24 -9.12 3.33 -21.37
CA ARG A 24 -9.70 1.99 -21.22
C ARG A 24 -9.55 1.39 -19.83
N PHE A 25 -8.60 1.85 -19.03
CA PHE A 25 -8.45 1.41 -17.63
C PHE A 25 -9.54 1.94 -16.69
N GLN A 26 -10.24 2.99 -17.06
CA GLN A 26 -11.24 3.63 -16.19
C GLN A 26 -12.69 3.27 -16.54
N ASN A 27 -12.96 2.70 -17.71
CA ASN A 27 -14.32 2.52 -18.22
C ASN A 27 -14.91 1.11 -18.13
N ASN A 28 -14.20 0.12 -17.57
CA ASN A 28 -14.72 -1.23 -17.36
C ASN A 28 -15.06 -1.50 -15.88
N VAL A 29 -15.81 -0.60 -15.27
CA VAL A 29 -16.66 -0.96 -14.14
C VAL A 29 -17.99 -1.39 -14.74
N PRO A 30 -18.46 -2.63 -14.61
CA PRO A 30 -19.75 -3.05 -15.12
C PRO A 30 -20.84 -2.21 -14.48
N THR A 31 -21.55 -1.44 -15.27
CA THR A 31 -22.90 -1.00 -14.94
C THR A 31 -23.76 -2.25 -14.78
N LYS A 32 -24.67 -2.20 -13.83
CA LYS A 32 -25.65 -3.22 -13.46
C LYS A 32 -26.13 -4.03 -14.69
N ASP A 33 -26.32 -5.32 -14.40
CA ASP A 33 -26.89 -6.36 -15.23
C ASP A 33 -25.88 -7.05 -16.19
N THR A 34 -25.63 -8.29 -15.84
CA THR A 34 -24.82 -9.36 -16.42
C THR A 34 -23.46 -9.59 -15.74
N ALA A 35 -23.49 -9.99 -14.50
CA ALA A 35 -22.33 -10.62 -13.87
C ALA A 35 -22.72 -11.99 -13.33
N ALA A 36 -23.02 -12.92 -14.23
CA ALA A 36 -22.70 -14.31 -13.97
C ALA A 36 -21.19 -14.42 -14.05
N HIS A 37 -20.49 -14.13 -12.96
CA HIS A 37 -19.08 -14.47 -12.82
C HIS A 37 -19.01 -15.99 -12.76
N SER A 38 -18.62 -16.62 -13.88
CA SER A 38 -18.06 -17.95 -13.81
C SER A 38 -16.78 -17.84 -12.96
N VAL A 39 -16.90 -18.12 -11.68
CA VAL A 39 -15.78 -18.55 -10.86
C VAL A 39 -15.20 -19.72 -11.64
N MET A 40 -13.97 -19.57 -12.13
CA MET A 40 -13.31 -20.65 -12.82
C MET A 40 -13.23 -21.82 -11.85
N ASP A 41 -13.77 -22.96 -12.27
CA ASP A 41 -13.76 -24.18 -11.49
C ASP A 41 -12.29 -24.51 -11.20
N SER A 42 -11.93 -24.54 -9.92
CA SER A 42 -10.58 -24.86 -9.45
C SER A 42 -10.12 -26.23 -9.94
N SER A 43 -11.06 -27.13 -10.27
CA SER A 43 -10.79 -28.44 -10.83
C SER A 43 -10.07 -28.38 -12.19
N VAL A 44 -10.35 -27.39 -13.02
CA VAL A 44 -9.74 -27.22 -14.36
C VAL A 44 -8.29 -26.74 -14.26
N LEU A 45 -7.96 -25.96 -13.22
CA LEU A 45 -6.59 -25.54 -12.93
C LEU A 45 -5.77 -26.68 -12.33
N GLN A 46 -6.41 -27.53 -11.50
CA GLN A 46 -5.78 -28.70 -10.89
C GLN A 46 -5.39 -29.77 -11.90
N GLU A 47 -6.20 -29.98 -12.94
CA GLU A 47 -5.97 -31.03 -13.93
C GLU A 47 -4.73 -30.75 -14.81
N LYS A 48 -4.40 -29.49 -15.08
CA LYS A 48 -3.30 -29.09 -15.97
C LYS A 48 -2.00 -28.70 -15.26
N PHE A 49 -2.05 -28.26 -14.01
CA PHE A 49 -0.89 -27.70 -13.27
C PHE A 49 -0.45 -28.53 -12.06
N GLY A 50 -0.98 -29.74 -11.91
CA GLY A 50 -0.59 -30.71 -10.89
C GLY A 50 -1.49 -30.71 -9.66
N LYS A 51 -1.80 -31.92 -9.19
CA LYS A 51 -2.53 -32.17 -7.95
C LYS A 51 -1.74 -31.62 -6.76
N GLY A 52 -2.16 -30.48 -6.23
CA GLY A 52 -1.48 -29.89 -5.08
C GLY A 52 -2.13 -28.63 -4.52
N ILE A 53 -3.22 -28.13 -5.14
CA ILE A 53 -3.86 -26.91 -4.68
C ILE A 53 -5.33 -27.21 -4.39
N ASP A 54 -5.57 -27.99 -3.36
CA ASP A 54 -6.89 -28.06 -2.73
C ASP A 54 -6.97 -26.90 -1.72
N ILE A 55 -7.27 -25.70 -2.24
CA ILE A 55 -7.47 -24.53 -1.41
C ILE A 55 -8.92 -24.56 -0.94
N GLN A 56 -9.20 -25.30 0.11
CA GLN A 56 -10.36 -25.00 0.94
C GLN A 56 -10.07 -23.69 1.68
N VAL A 57 -10.30 -22.59 0.97
CA VAL A 57 -10.27 -21.26 1.60
C VAL A 57 -11.52 -21.14 2.46
N ASN A 58 -11.43 -21.50 3.73
CA ASN A 58 -12.44 -21.16 4.73
C ASN A 58 -12.38 -19.65 4.97
N ALA A 59 -12.79 -18.85 3.95
CA ALA A 59 -12.99 -17.43 4.12
C ALA A 59 -14.22 -17.23 5.00
N LYS A 60 -14.02 -16.80 6.23
CA LYS A 60 -15.14 -16.35 7.09
C LYS A 60 -15.69 -15.06 6.50
N VAL A 61 -16.81 -15.16 5.80
CA VAL A 61 -17.55 -13.99 5.29
C VAL A 61 -18.54 -13.54 6.36
N LEU A 62 -18.40 -12.31 6.81
CA LEU A 62 -19.38 -11.71 7.70
C LEU A 62 -20.55 -11.14 6.87
N PRO A 63 -21.82 -11.46 7.17
CA PRO A 63 -22.94 -10.90 6.44
C PRO A 63 -23.20 -9.46 6.89
N VAL A 64 -22.94 -8.49 6.02
CA VAL A 64 -23.27 -7.06 6.27
C VAL A 64 -23.90 -6.42 5.03
N ALA A 65 -24.90 -5.58 5.27
CA ALA A 65 -25.53 -4.75 4.25
C ALA A 65 -24.56 -3.64 3.78
N THR A 66 -24.49 -3.40 2.49
CA THR A 66 -23.60 -2.37 1.93
C THR A 66 -24.26 -1.03 1.79
N PRO A 67 -23.58 0.04 2.16
CA PRO A 67 -23.96 1.37 1.69
C PRO A 67 -23.59 1.53 0.21
N GLN A 68 -24.56 1.78 -0.66
CA GLN A 68 -24.29 2.35 -1.96
C GLN A 68 -24.05 3.84 -1.79
N SER A 69 -23.05 4.40 -2.51
CA SER A 69 -22.89 5.86 -2.56
C SER A 69 -24.17 6.52 -3.04
N THR A 70 -24.74 7.39 -2.21
CA THR A 70 -25.97 8.13 -2.50
C THR A 70 -25.71 9.46 -3.19
N ILE A 71 -24.43 9.83 -3.37
CA ILE A 71 -24.02 11.14 -3.91
C ILE A 71 -23.37 11.02 -5.30
N ASN A 72 -23.62 12.04 -6.12
CA ASN A 72 -22.95 12.17 -7.42
C ASN A 72 -21.56 12.77 -7.23
N VAL A 73 -20.53 11.93 -7.29
CA VAL A 73 -19.12 12.37 -7.16
C VAL A 73 -18.62 12.86 -8.51
N PRO A 74 -18.17 14.12 -8.64
CA PRO A 74 -17.61 14.63 -9.89
C PRO A 74 -16.35 13.86 -10.32
N ARG A 75 -16.02 13.94 -11.61
CA ARG A 75 -14.82 13.24 -12.15
C ARG A 75 -13.51 13.86 -11.70
N ALA A 76 -13.51 15.19 -11.49
CA ALA A 76 -12.35 15.97 -11.04
C ALA A 76 -12.80 17.30 -10.44
N LEU A 77 -11.91 17.95 -9.67
CA LEU A 77 -12.10 19.32 -9.17
C LEU A 77 -12.25 20.33 -10.32
N GLY A 78 -13.00 21.40 -10.07
CA GLY A 78 -12.96 22.60 -10.90
C GLY A 78 -11.58 23.27 -10.87
N VAL A 79 -11.29 24.13 -11.86
CA VAL A 79 -10.00 24.85 -11.93
C VAL A 79 -9.85 25.83 -10.76
N VAL A 80 -10.91 26.55 -10.40
CA VAL A 80 -10.91 27.51 -9.28
C VAL A 80 -10.62 26.79 -7.95
N GLU A 81 -11.27 25.66 -7.72
CA GLU A 81 -11.04 24.88 -6.49
C GLU A 81 -9.62 24.29 -6.46
N SER A 82 -9.11 23.84 -7.61
CA SER A 82 -7.72 23.40 -7.73
C SER A 82 -6.73 24.51 -7.36
N LEU A 83 -6.96 25.73 -7.85
CA LEU A 83 -6.14 26.89 -7.50
C LEU A 83 -6.20 27.22 -5.99
N ARG A 84 -7.40 27.18 -5.39
CA ARG A 84 -7.56 27.40 -3.94
C ARG A 84 -6.76 26.40 -3.12
N ILE A 85 -6.87 25.11 -3.44
CA ILE A 85 -6.11 24.05 -2.74
C ILE A 85 -4.60 24.23 -2.93
N TRP A 86 -4.18 24.61 -4.13
CA TRP A 86 -2.77 24.87 -4.43
C TRP A 86 -2.23 26.04 -3.59
N LEU A 87 -2.94 27.18 -3.55
CA LEU A 87 -2.57 28.34 -2.75
C LEU A 87 -2.55 28.03 -1.25
N ALA A 88 -3.58 27.33 -0.74
CA ALA A 88 -3.62 26.91 0.65
C ALA A 88 -2.45 25.97 1.01
N GLY A 89 -2.01 25.14 0.05
CA GLY A 89 -0.85 24.29 0.19
C GLY A 89 0.49 25.03 0.29
N LEU A 90 0.57 26.31 -0.09
CA LEU A 90 1.81 27.09 0.04
C LEU A 90 2.09 27.55 1.47
N MET A 91 1.09 27.49 2.36
CA MET A 91 1.26 27.88 3.76
C MET A 91 2.19 26.92 4.50
N PRO A 92 3.06 27.43 5.39
CA PRO A 92 3.88 26.61 6.26
C PRO A 92 3.02 25.65 7.11
N ASN A 93 3.51 24.43 7.35
CA ASN A 93 2.81 23.40 8.14
C ASN A 93 1.39 23.04 7.65
N SER A 94 1.05 23.41 6.42
CA SER A 94 -0.30 23.17 5.87
C SER A 94 -0.73 21.71 5.95
N LEU A 95 0.17 20.74 5.79
CA LEU A 95 -0.17 19.32 5.86
C LEU A 95 -0.74 18.93 7.23
N VAL A 96 -0.03 19.24 8.32
CA VAL A 96 -0.47 18.89 9.68
C VAL A 96 -1.74 19.68 10.07
N ALA A 97 -1.82 20.93 9.67
CA ALA A 97 -3.03 21.74 9.89
C ALA A 97 -4.26 21.14 9.20
N PHE A 98 -4.13 20.76 7.93
CA PHE A 98 -5.21 20.09 7.17
C PHE A 98 -5.53 18.71 7.71
N GLN A 99 -4.53 17.95 8.14
CA GLN A 99 -4.72 16.66 8.78
C GLN A 99 -5.58 16.80 10.04
N ASN A 100 -5.24 17.74 10.92
CA ASN A 100 -5.95 17.96 12.17
C ASN A 100 -7.40 18.39 11.92
N GLU A 101 -7.62 19.31 10.99
CA GLU A 101 -8.95 19.75 10.58
C GLU A 101 -9.77 18.60 9.99
N PHE A 102 -9.16 17.82 9.07
CA PHE A 102 -9.80 16.68 8.42
C PHE A 102 -10.20 15.58 9.42
N ILE A 103 -9.34 15.27 10.38
CA ILE A 103 -9.64 14.31 11.44
C ILE A 103 -10.76 14.82 12.34
N HIS A 104 -10.70 16.08 12.77
CA HIS A 104 -11.74 16.68 13.60
C HIS A 104 -13.12 16.64 12.91
N GLU A 105 -13.18 16.97 11.62
CA GLU A 105 -14.40 16.85 10.81
C GLU A 105 -14.89 15.40 10.71
N SER A 106 -13.98 14.44 10.52
CA SER A 106 -14.33 13.03 10.36
C SER A 106 -14.89 12.40 11.65
N LEU A 107 -14.48 12.90 12.78
CA LEU A 107 -15.01 12.51 14.10
C LEU A 107 -16.39 13.15 14.40
N GLY A 108 -16.73 14.22 13.70
CA GLY A 108 -17.91 15.04 13.96
C GLY A 108 -17.56 16.22 14.88
N LYS A 109 -17.24 17.36 14.29
CA LYS A 109 -16.72 18.56 14.95
C LYS A 109 -17.54 19.04 16.15
N SER A 110 -18.87 18.88 16.10
CA SER A 110 -19.77 19.23 17.21
C SER A 110 -19.67 18.28 18.40
N GLN A 111 -19.14 17.08 18.21
CA GLN A 111 -19.03 16.04 19.24
C GLN A 111 -17.68 16.11 19.99
N TYR A 112 -16.70 16.86 19.48
CA TYR A 112 -15.36 16.96 20.04
C TYR A 112 -14.97 18.43 20.24
N LYS A 113 -14.56 18.81 21.43
CA LYS A 113 -14.04 20.13 21.76
C LYS A 113 -12.52 20.16 21.70
N VAL A 114 -11.95 21.27 21.26
CA VAL A 114 -10.51 21.52 21.35
C VAL A 114 -10.17 21.92 22.78
N VAL A 115 -9.32 21.14 23.45
CA VAL A 115 -8.87 21.43 24.83
C VAL A 115 -7.42 21.89 24.88
N GLY A 116 -6.66 21.69 23.80
CA GLY A 116 -5.29 22.21 23.64
C GLY A 116 -4.92 22.29 22.17
N SER A 117 -4.20 23.32 21.79
CA SER A 117 -3.73 23.51 20.41
C SER A 117 -2.46 24.36 20.37
N ASN A 118 -1.52 23.98 19.50
CA ASN A 118 -0.40 24.79 19.06
C ASN A 118 -0.20 24.61 17.54
N SER A 119 0.85 25.17 16.96
CA SER A 119 1.10 25.13 15.52
C SER A 119 1.24 23.70 14.92
N LYS A 120 1.48 22.69 15.74
CA LYS A 120 1.75 21.31 15.29
C LYS A 120 0.82 20.28 15.95
N ASN A 121 0.38 20.53 17.16
CA ASN A 121 -0.36 19.58 17.98
C ASN A 121 -1.76 20.10 18.30
N ILE A 122 -2.74 19.20 18.28
CA ILE A 122 -4.10 19.46 18.76
C ILE A 122 -4.52 18.36 19.71
N THR A 123 -5.26 18.73 20.75
CA THR A 123 -5.91 17.78 21.65
C THR A 123 -7.41 18.03 21.63
N LEU A 124 -8.16 16.97 21.33
CA LEU A 124 -9.62 16.96 21.31
C LEU A 124 -10.13 16.05 22.42
N GLU A 125 -11.23 16.43 23.04
CA GLU A 125 -12.00 15.58 23.96
C GLU A 125 -13.44 15.44 23.46
N LYS A 126 -14.02 14.25 23.60
CA LYS A 126 -15.44 14.04 23.30
C LYS A 126 -16.29 14.77 24.35
N VAL A 127 -17.29 15.53 23.90
CA VAL A 127 -18.05 16.44 24.76
C VAL A 127 -18.85 15.69 25.84
N ASP A 128 -19.47 14.57 25.45
CA ASP A 128 -20.30 13.75 26.31
C ASP A 128 -19.52 12.62 27.02
N ASN A 129 -18.27 12.40 26.66
CA ASN A 129 -17.41 11.38 27.28
C ASN A 129 -15.93 11.80 27.29
N PRO A 130 -15.43 12.50 28.34
CA PRO A 130 -14.03 12.94 28.44
C PRO A 130 -12.99 11.82 28.50
N SER A 131 -13.41 10.55 28.69
CA SER A 131 -12.50 9.39 28.61
C SER A 131 -12.02 9.13 27.19
N ILE A 132 -12.69 9.72 26.19
CA ILE A 132 -12.32 9.61 24.78
C ILE A 132 -11.54 10.88 24.39
N LYS A 133 -10.25 10.68 24.06
CA LYS A 133 -9.32 11.75 23.70
C LYS A 133 -8.66 11.48 22.36
N VAL A 134 -8.32 12.54 21.65
CA VAL A 134 -7.56 12.48 20.40
C VAL A 134 -6.44 13.50 20.44
N GLN A 135 -5.23 13.05 20.16
CA GLN A 135 -4.03 13.89 20.20
C GLN A 135 -3.25 13.75 18.91
N SER A 136 -2.96 14.87 18.26
CA SER A 136 -1.98 14.94 17.18
C SER A 136 -0.62 15.29 17.78
N LEU A 137 0.40 14.49 17.50
CA LEU A 137 1.70 14.55 18.13
C LEU A 137 2.81 14.44 17.06
N GLN A 138 3.92 15.09 17.31
CA GLN A 138 5.19 14.82 16.64
C GLN A 138 6.10 14.14 17.66
N VAL A 139 6.18 12.82 17.62
CA VAL A 139 6.93 12.01 18.57
C VAL A 139 8.40 12.00 18.17
N PRO A 140 9.30 12.54 19.01
CA PRO A 140 10.73 12.57 18.67
C PRO A 140 11.31 11.17 18.66
N ILE A 141 12.27 10.96 17.75
CA ILE A 141 13.08 9.75 17.66
C ILE A 141 14.55 10.14 17.43
N TYR A 142 15.46 9.21 17.62
CA TYR A 142 16.90 9.40 17.38
C TYR A 142 17.47 10.65 18.07
N ASP A 143 17.34 10.69 19.40
CA ASP A 143 17.80 11.81 20.24
C ASP A 143 17.24 13.17 19.78
N HIS A 144 15.95 13.19 19.43
CA HIS A 144 15.20 14.37 18.96
C HIS A 144 15.65 14.96 17.60
N THR A 145 16.48 14.26 16.83
CA THR A 145 16.89 14.74 15.51
C THR A 145 15.79 14.57 14.47
N GLU A 146 14.94 13.55 14.64
CA GLU A 146 13.82 13.23 13.75
C GLU A 146 12.53 13.06 14.56
N HIS A 147 11.40 12.98 13.88
CA HIS A 147 10.11 12.71 14.52
C HIS A 147 9.19 11.87 13.64
N ILE A 148 8.29 11.14 14.29
CA ILE A 148 7.15 10.44 13.67
C ILE A 148 5.88 11.25 13.95
N ASN A 149 5.13 11.55 12.89
CA ASN A 149 3.80 12.15 12.99
C ASN A 149 2.80 11.08 13.42
N GLU A 150 2.14 11.35 14.52
CA GLU A 150 1.17 10.45 15.16
C GLU A 150 -0.14 11.18 15.41
N VAL A 151 -1.27 10.49 15.18
CA VAL A 151 -2.53 10.82 15.81
C VAL A 151 -2.95 9.67 16.70
N CYS A 152 -2.97 9.93 18.00
CA CYS A 152 -3.33 8.98 19.04
C CYS A 152 -4.79 9.18 19.43
N PHE A 153 -5.58 8.09 19.39
CA PHE A 153 -6.97 8.05 19.83
C PHE A 153 -7.04 7.14 21.06
N GLU A 154 -7.61 7.65 22.13
CA GLU A 154 -7.71 6.93 23.38
C GLU A 154 -9.19 6.78 23.80
N ASN A 155 -9.61 5.55 24.09
CA ASN A 155 -10.84 5.25 24.77
C ASN A 155 -10.50 4.49 26.06
N MET A 156 -10.44 5.22 27.15
CA MET A 156 -10.07 4.69 28.48
C MET A 156 -11.30 4.33 29.32
N GLU A 157 -12.44 4.12 28.67
CA GLU A 157 -13.65 3.63 29.32
C GLU A 157 -13.51 2.13 29.59
N THR A 158 -12.97 1.79 30.76
CA THR A 158 -12.77 0.39 31.16
C THR A 158 -13.49 0.10 32.48
N ALA A 159 -14.04 -1.11 32.60
CA ALA A 159 -14.58 -1.61 33.84
C ALA A 159 -13.49 -2.05 34.83
N ASP A 160 -12.29 -2.36 34.32
CA ASP A 160 -11.12 -2.74 35.12
C ASP A 160 -9.99 -1.69 34.98
N ALA A 161 -9.83 -0.87 36.01
CA ALA A 161 -8.78 0.16 36.05
C ALA A 161 -7.34 -0.39 36.01
N LYS A 162 -7.15 -1.70 36.19
CA LYS A 162 -5.83 -2.36 36.13
C LYS A 162 -5.52 -2.98 34.77
N ALA A 163 -6.51 -3.09 33.87
CA ALA A 163 -6.30 -3.63 32.54
C ALA A 163 -5.45 -2.68 31.70
N LEU A 164 -4.35 -3.17 31.14
CA LEU A 164 -3.55 -2.40 30.20
C LEU A 164 -4.30 -2.22 28.88
N PRO A 165 -4.23 -1.04 28.26
CA PRO A 165 -4.89 -0.80 26.98
C PRO A 165 -4.24 -1.61 25.87
N THR A 166 -5.07 -2.12 24.96
CA THR A 166 -4.59 -2.67 23.70
C THR A 166 -4.08 -1.56 22.79
N ASN A 167 -2.84 -1.65 22.35
CA ASN A 167 -2.22 -0.65 21.47
C ASN A 167 -2.34 -1.11 20.00
N LEU A 168 -3.26 -0.51 19.26
CA LEU A 168 -3.41 -0.72 17.81
C LEU A 168 -2.60 0.33 17.05
N VAL A 169 -1.54 -0.10 16.38
CA VAL A 169 -0.70 0.76 15.52
C VAL A 169 -1.14 0.61 14.07
N MET A 170 -1.54 1.71 13.43
CA MET A 170 -2.07 1.73 12.06
C MET A 170 -1.10 2.43 11.11
N LEU A 171 -0.62 1.70 10.10
CA LEU A 171 0.40 2.14 9.15
C LEU A 171 -0.14 2.12 7.71
N HIS A 172 -0.04 3.25 7.04
CA HIS A 172 -0.56 3.47 5.69
C HIS A 172 0.31 2.87 4.58
N GLY A 173 -0.26 2.72 3.38
CA GLY A 173 0.43 2.31 2.16
C GLY A 173 1.16 3.45 1.44
N PHE A 174 1.83 3.11 0.33
CA PHE A 174 2.47 4.11 -0.53
C PHE A 174 1.43 5.06 -1.14
N GLY A 175 1.78 6.33 -1.21
CA GLY A 175 0.87 7.35 -1.73
C GLY A 175 -0.35 7.59 -0.83
N ALA A 176 -0.20 7.40 0.47
CA ALA A 176 -1.19 7.65 1.50
C ALA A 176 -0.52 8.31 2.71
N GLY A 177 -1.30 8.61 3.73
CA GLY A 177 -0.88 9.05 5.04
C GLY A 177 -1.91 8.61 6.07
N LEU A 178 -1.65 8.83 7.34
CA LEU A 178 -2.51 8.41 8.45
C LEU A 178 -3.97 8.88 8.32
N GLY A 179 -4.21 10.06 7.73
CA GLY A 179 -5.57 10.59 7.49
C GLY A 179 -6.41 9.77 6.51
N CYS A 180 -5.81 8.85 5.76
CA CYS A 180 -6.57 7.95 4.89
C CYS A 180 -7.48 6.99 5.67
N TYR A 181 -7.22 6.78 6.95
CA TYR A 181 -8.07 5.99 7.85
C TYR A 181 -9.24 6.78 8.47
N HIS A 182 -9.52 8.00 8.01
CA HIS A 182 -10.52 8.91 8.57
C HIS A 182 -11.92 8.28 8.76
N ARG A 183 -12.32 7.32 7.94
CA ARG A 183 -13.61 6.61 8.05
C ARG A 183 -13.61 5.54 9.14
N ASN A 184 -12.44 5.18 9.66
CA ASN A 184 -12.29 4.08 10.60
C ASN A 184 -12.12 4.57 12.04
N PHE A 185 -11.53 5.74 12.25
CA PHE A 185 -11.16 6.23 13.57
C PHE A 185 -12.34 6.25 14.55
N LYS A 186 -13.46 6.88 14.16
CA LYS A 186 -14.63 6.96 15.03
C LYS A 186 -15.18 5.56 15.35
N GLY A 187 -15.37 4.72 14.33
CA GLY A 187 -15.92 3.38 14.52
C GLY A 187 -15.04 2.48 15.37
N LEU A 188 -13.72 2.50 15.16
CA LEU A 188 -12.79 1.71 15.97
C LEU A 188 -12.67 2.24 17.40
N LEU A 189 -12.67 3.57 17.59
CA LEU A 189 -12.56 4.20 18.89
C LEU A 189 -13.78 3.97 19.78
N GLU A 190 -14.98 4.16 19.22
CA GLU A 190 -16.23 4.05 19.96
C GLU A 190 -16.69 2.60 20.19
N SER A 191 -16.27 1.67 19.30
CA SER A 191 -16.64 0.25 19.43
C SER A 191 -15.71 -0.55 20.33
N ASN A 192 -14.54 -0.03 20.66
CA ASN A 192 -13.56 -0.71 21.51
C ASN A 192 -13.32 0.06 22.80
N ARG A 193 -13.45 -0.63 23.91
CA ARG A 193 -13.11 -0.09 25.25
C ARG A 193 -11.67 -0.45 25.57
N ASN A 194 -10.99 0.39 26.33
CA ASN A 194 -9.61 0.21 26.74
C ASN A 194 -8.65 -0.01 25.54
N VAL A 195 -8.79 0.82 24.51
CA VAL A 195 -7.96 0.81 23.31
C VAL A 195 -7.25 2.14 23.11
N LYS A 196 -5.99 2.05 22.70
CA LYS A 196 -5.23 3.17 22.14
C LYS A 196 -4.93 2.88 20.67
N ILE A 197 -5.37 3.77 19.79
CA ILE A 197 -5.11 3.67 18.36
C ILE A 197 -4.02 4.69 18.01
N HIS A 198 -2.91 4.22 17.50
CA HIS A 198 -1.78 5.02 17.06
C HIS A 198 -1.73 5.01 15.54
N ALA A 199 -2.31 6.02 14.90
CA ALA A 199 -2.19 6.19 13.46
C ALA A 199 -0.92 6.97 13.15
N LEU A 200 -0.01 6.40 12.36
CA LEU A 200 1.31 6.97 12.10
C LEU A 200 1.52 7.24 10.61
N ASP A 201 2.28 8.30 10.34
CA ASP A 201 2.97 8.43 9.06
C ASP A 201 4.36 7.78 9.18
N TRP A 202 4.72 6.96 8.19
CA TRP A 202 6.06 6.42 8.10
C TRP A 202 7.12 7.53 8.02
N LEU A 203 8.33 7.28 8.54
CA LEU A 203 9.46 8.18 8.32
C LEU A 203 9.63 8.44 6.80
N GLY A 204 9.81 9.69 6.41
CA GLY A 204 9.84 10.08 5.00
C GLY A 204 8.47 10.22 4.32
N PHE A 205 7.37 10.09 5.06
CA PHE A 205 6.00 10.32 4.58
C PHE A 205 5.26 11.34 5.42
N GLY A 206 4.26 11.97 4.82
CA GLY A 206 3.28 12.78 5.52
C GLY A 206 3.89 13.87 6.38
N GLY A 207 3.46 13.92 7.62
CA GLY A 207 3.94 14.87 8.64
C GLY A 207 5.18 14.40 9.40
N SER A 208 5.69 13.19 9.14
CA SER A 208 6.96 12.70 9.72
C SER A 208 8.17 13.36 9.08
N SER A 209 9.29 13.35 9.78
CA SER A 209 10.58 13.81 9.24
C SER A 209 10.95 13.07 7.95
N ASN A 210 11.74 13.73 7.11
CA ASN A 210 12.10 13.22 5.78
C ASN A 210 13.63 13.20 5.58
N PRO A 211 14.39 12.49 6.42
CA PRO A 211 15.83 12.34 6.23
C PRO A 211 16.14 11.53 4.98
N LYS A 212 17.35 11.68 4.48
CA LYS A 212 17.83 10.88 3.35
C LYS A 212 18.10 9.44 3.78
N ILE A 213 17.78 8.48 2.91
CA ILE A 213 18.20 7.09 3.11
C ILE A 213 19.68 6.98 2.67
N GLU A 214 20.53 6.61 3.59
CA GLU A 214 21.91 6.25 3.29
C GLU A 214 21.97 4.80 2.83
N LEU A 215 22.56 4.57 1.67
CA LEU A 215 22.70 3.24 1.11
C LEU A 215 24.14 2.77 1.29
N SER A 216 24.30 1.59 1.86
CA SER A 216 25.61 0.97 2.10
C SER A 216 26.35 0.59 0.82
N THR A 217 25.61 0.45 -0.29
CA THR A 217 26.18 0.12 -1.60
C THR A 217 25.46 0.83 -2.74
N LYS A 218 26.12 0.91 -3.89
CA LYS A 218 25.51 1.42 -5.12
C LYS A 218 24.50 0.41 -5.67
N TYR A 219 23.27 0.86 -5.89
CA TYR A 219 22.24 0.03 -6.50
C TYR A 219 22.57 -0.35 -7.94
N VAL A 220 22.60 -1.65 -8.24
CA VAL A 220 22.74 -2.20 -9.58
C VAL A 220 21.35 -2.40 -10.17
N LYS A 221 21.11 -1.91 -11.40
CA LYS A 221 19.82 -2.09 -12.08
C LYS A 221 19.56 -3.57 -12.36
N PRO A 222 18.29 -4.00 -12.36
CA PRO A 222 17.95 -5.38 -12.68
C PRO A 222 18.30 -5.74 -14.14
N PRO A 223 18.53 -7.01 -14.44
CA PRO A 223 18.53 -7.50 -15.81
C PRO A 223 17.26 -7.08 -16.55
N HIS A 224 17.38 -6.84 -17.87
CA HIS A 224 16.22 -6.50 -18.66
C HIS A 224 15.27 -7.69 -18.74
N LEU A 225 14.00 -7.45 -18.40
CA LEU A 225 12.93 -8.45 -18.43
C LEU A 225 12.12 -8.31 -19.71
N GLU A 226 12.30 -9.24 -20.61
CA GLU A 226 11.46 -9.38 -21.81
C GLU A 226 10.30 -10.34 -21.53
N THR A 227 9.14 -10.00 -22.05
CA THR A 227 7.96 -10.88 -22.04
C THR A 227 7.79 -11.54 -23.39
N VAL A 228 7.62 -12.85 -23.39
CA VAL A 228 7.43 -13.66 -24.59
C VAL A 228 5.96 -14.06 -24.68
N ASN A 229 5.36 -13.94 -25.87
CA ASN A 229 3.96 -14.29 -26.09
C ASN A 229 3.71 -15.79 -25.80
N TYR A 230 2.64 -16.04 -25.08
CA TYR A 230 2.18 -17.40 -24.78
C TYR A 230 1.02 -17.77 -25.69
N GLU A 231 1.15 -18.91 -26.38
CA GLU A 231 0.23 -19.36 -27.42
C GLU A 231 -0.75 -20.46 -26.95
N ASP A 232 -0.68 -20.89 -25.66
CA ASP A 232 -1.59 -21.90 -25.14
C ASP A 232 -3.03 -21.34 -25.09
N PRO A 233 -4.00 -21.97 -25.84
CA PRO A 233 -5.38 -21.49 -25.90
C PRO A 233 -6.08 -21.46 -24.53
N MET A 234 -5.67 -22.34 -23.61
CA MET A 234 -6.23 -22.40 -22.26
C MET A 234 -5.79 -21.20 -21.43
N MET A 235 -4.50 -20.85 -21.48
CA MET A 235 -3.98 -19.64 -20.84
C MET A 235 -4.57 -18.37 -21.46
N THR A 236 -4.84 -18.37 -22.77
CA THR A 236 -5.52 -17.29 -23.45
C THR A 236 -6.90 -17.00 -22.85
N LYS A 237 -7.69 -18.04 -22.57
CA LYS A 237 -9.02 -17.91 -21.96
C LYS A 237 -8.97 -17.38 -20.54
N VAL A 238 -8.03 -17.84 -19.73
CA VAL A 238 -7.83 -17.40 -18.33
C VAL A 238 -7.39 -15.93 -18.28
N HIS A 239 -6.57 -15.50 -19.24
CA HIS A 239 -5.86 -14.23 -19.21
C HIS A 239 -6.53 -13.11 -19.99
N ASN A 240 -7.57 -13.40 -20.74
CA ASN A 240 -8.24 -12.45 -21.64
C ASN A 240 -8.71 -11.15 -20.96
N LYS A 241 -8.80 -11.13 -19.65
CA LYS A 241 -9.29 -9.98 -18.89
C LYS A 241 -8.21 -9.24 -18.10
N TYR A 242 -7.12 -9.92 -17.69
CA TYR A 242 -6.20 -9.38 -16.67
C TYR A 242 -4.72 -9.49 -17.03
N TYR A 243 -4.32 -10.35 -17.96
CA TYR A 243 -2.90 -10.60 -18.27
C TYR A 243 -2.65 -10.46 -19.77
N ARG A 244 -1.44 -10.01 -20.14
CA ARG A 244 -0.98 -10.16 -21.52
C ARG A 244 -0.78 -11.66 -21.79
N LEU A 245 -1.04 -12.06 -23.05
CA LEU A 245 -0.63 -13.34 -23.55
C LEU A 245 0.89 -13.40 -23.49
N ILE A 246 1.44 -14.19 -22.60
CA ILE A 246 2.88 -14.33 -22.46
C ILE A 246 3.27 -15.79 -22.48
N LYS A 247 4.35 -16.09 -23.17
CA LYS A 247 4.95 -17.42 -23.25
C LYS A 247 5.82 -17.70 -22.02
N GLY A 248 6.33 -16.64 -21.42
CA GLY A 248 7.20 -16.64 -20.27
C GLY A 248 7.97 -15.36 -20.15
N TYR A 249 9.04 -15.40 -19.43
CA TYR A 249 9.96 -14.29 -19.24
C TYR A 249 11.35 -14.67 -19.74
N LYS A 250 12.05 -13.72 -20.36
CA LYS A 250 13.48 -13.80 -20.64
C LYS A 250 14.21 -12.71 -19.87
N LEU A 251 15.21 -13.12 -19.10
CA LEU A 251 16.14 -12.22 -18.42
C LEU A 251 17.36 -12.01 -19.32
N HIS A 252 17.67 -10.77 -19.67
CA HIS A 252 18.82 -10.38 -20.46
C HIS A 252 19.88 -9.75 -19.56
N TYR A 253 21.08 -10.33 -19.55
CA TYR A 253 22.19 -9.88 -18.73
C TYR A 253 23.19 -9.06 -19.56
N ASN A 254 23.72 -7.98 -18.98
CA ASN A 254 24.75 -7.16 -19.63
C ASN A 254 26.15 -7.81 -19.58
N SER A 255 26.36 -8.71 -18.62
CA SER A 255 27.60 -9.47 -18.43
C SER A 255 27.32 -10.77 -17.66
N PRO A 256 28.23 -11.75 -17.65
CA PRO A 256 28.07 -12.99 -16.86
C PRO A 256 27.89 -12.74 -15.35
N SER A 257 28.45 -11.68 -14.81
CA SER A 257 28.35 -11.33 -13.39
C SER A 257 27.13 -10.43 -13.06
N HIS A 258 26.40 -9.93 -14.06
CA HIS A 258 25.34 -8.92 -13.86
C HIS A 258 24.26 -9.39 -12.90
N GLY A 259 23.76 -10.61 -13.06
CA GLY A 259 22.72 -11.15 -12.18
C GLY A 259 23.16 -11.25 -10.72
N ARG A 260 24.38 -11.74 -10.48
CA ARG A 260 24.97 -11.83 -9.13
C ARG A 260 25.16 -10.44 -8.52
N GLN A 261 25.74 -9.51 -9.26
CA GLN A 261 25.92 -8.12 -8.81
C GLN A 261 24.59 -7.45 -8.48
N TYR A 262 23.54 -7.71 -9.28
CA TYR A 262 22.21 -7.23 -8.99
C TYR A 262 21.66 -7.81 -7.68
N VAL A 263 21.78 -9.11 -7.46
CA VAL A 263 21.29 -9.78 -6.24
C VAL A 263 21.99 -9.23 -5.00
N GLU A 264 23.33 -9.20 -5.01
CA GLU A 264 24.16 -8.73 -3.88
C GLU A 264 23.87 -7.27 -3.55
N SER A 265 23.92 -6.39 -4.56
CA SER A 265 23.65 -4.96 -4.32
C SER A 265 22.20 -4.71 -3.88
N THR A 266 21.23 -5.44 -4.47
CA THR A 266 19.82 -5.28 -4.12
C THR A 266 19.56 -5.77 -2.71
N ALA A 267 20.14 -6.90 -2.29
CA ALA A 267 19.98 -7.41 -0.92
C ALA A 267 20.42 -6.39 0.13
N ALA A 268 21.60 -5.78 -0.06
CA ALA A 268 22.12 -4.73 0.83
C ALA A 268 21.22 -3.48 0.83
N VAL A 269 20.86 -2.98 -0.35
CA VAL A 269 19.97 -1.80 -0.49
C VAL A 269 18.58 -2.04 0.12
N LEU A 270 18.04 -3.26 -0.03
CA LEU A 270 16.75 -3.62 0.59
C LEU A 270 16.84 -3.60 2.10
N GLN A 271 17.93 -4.10 2.67
CA GLN A 271 18.17 -4.08 4.10
C GLN A 271 18.26 -2.65 4.63
N ASP A 272 19.01 -1.77 3.96
CA ASP A 272 19.13 -0.35 4.34
C ASP A 272 17.74 0.33 4.33
N ILE A 273 16.94 0.09 3.29
CA ILE A 273 15.60 0.69 3.17
C ILE A 273 14.62 0.08 4.18
N GLU A 274 14.60 -1.24 4.36
CA GLU A 274 13.77 -1.86 5.38
C GLU A 274 14.14 -1.29 6.76
N ASN A 275 15.44 -1.25 7.11
CA ASN A 275 15.92 -0.71 8.39
C ASN A 275 15.52 0.75 8.59
N TYR A 276 15.61 1.60 7.56
CA TYR A 276 15.19 3.01 7.64
C TYR A 276 13.76 3.16 8.19
N TYR A 277 12.83 2.32 7.76
CA TYR A 277 11.46 2.38 8.21
C TYR A 277 11.23 1.67 9.54
N ILE A 278 11.74 0.44 9.66
CA ILE A 278 11.40 -0.41 10.80
C ILE A 278 12.15 0.00 12.06
N ASP A 279 13.37 0.55 11.95
CA ASP A 279 14.10 1.05 13.12
C ASP A 279 13.52 2.38 13.62
N ALA A 280 12.98 3.21 12.72
CA ALA A 280 12.22 4.40 13.09
C ALA A 280 10.91 4.04 13.82
N LEU A 281 10.22 2.98 13.39
CA LEU A 281 9.03 2.48 14.08
C LEU A 281 9.38 1.93 15.48
N GLU A 282 10.49 1.20 15.61
CA GLU A 282 10.95 0.70 16.90
C GLU A 282 11.41 1.84 17.83
N ALA A 283 12.07 2.86 17.30
CA ALA A 283 12.44 4.06 18.08
C ALA A 283 11.18 4.78 18.59
N TRP A 284 10.16 4.94 17.72
CA TRP A 284 8.87 5.49 18.10
C TRP A 284 8.18 4.64 19.18
N ARG A 285 8.14 3.32 19.04
CA ARG A 285 7.51 2.42 20.02
C ARG A 285 8.17 2.57 21.39
N LYS A 286 9.49 2.65 21.44
CA LYS A 286 10.27 2.86 22.67
C LYS A 286 10.00 4.22 23.29
N GLU A 287 9.97 5.29 22.49
CA GLU A 287 9.67 6.64 22.97
C GLU A 287 8.26 6.73 23.57
N ARG A 288 7.30 6.00 22.98
CA ARG A 288 5.94 5.89 23.50
C ARG A 288 5.81 4.92 24.69
N ASN A 289 6.90 4.30 25.13
CA ASN A 289 6.93 3.29 26.21
C ASN A 289 5.91 2.17 26.02
N LEU A 290 5.73 1.71 24.76
CA LEU A 290 4.79 0.64 24.43
C LEU A 290 5.47 -0.73 24.59
N GLY A 291 4.76 -1.67 25.22
CA GLY A 291 5.10 -3.09 25.22
C GLY A 291 4.85 -3.74 23.86
N LYS A 292 4.15 -4.89 23.85
CA LYS A 292 3.68 -5.51 22.61
C LYS A 292 2.58 -4.66 21.98
N ILE A 293 2.54 -4.68 20.64
CA ILE A 293 1.59 -3.91 19.85
C ILE A 293 0.79 -4.81 18.89
N CYS A 294 -0.48 -4.47 18.68
CA CYS A 294 -1.24 -4.96 17.54
C CYS A 294 -0.89 -4.08 16.33
N LEU A 295 -0.11 -4.61 15.40
CA LEU A 295 0.42 -3.86 14.26
C LEU A 295 -0.42 -4.10 13.01
N MET A 296 -1.04 -3.04 12.48
CA MET A 296 -1.82 -3.08 11.24
C MET A 296 -1.13 -2.29 10.13
N GLY A 297 -0.83 -2.95 9.02
CA GLY A 297 -0.22 -2.32 7.85
C GLY A 297 -1.00 -2.55 6.57
N HIS A 298 -1.24 -1.48 5.81
CA HIS A 298 -1.91 -1.54 4.52
C HIS A 298 -0.93 -1.52 3.35
N SER A 299 -1.10 -2.43 2.38
CA SER A 299 -0.38 -2.42 1.11
C SER A 299 1.15 -2.41 1.30
N TYR A 300 1.85 -1.35 0.89
CA TYR A 300 3.28 -1.13 1.16
C TYR A 300 3.59 -1.13 2.67
N GLY A 301 2.70 -0.52 3.48
CA GLY A 301 2.80 -0.59 4.93
C GLY A 301 2.66 -2.02 5.45
N GLY A 302 1.88 -2.89 4.80
CA GLY A 302 1.80 -4.32 5.13
C GLY A 302 3.11 -5.06 4.91
N TYR A 303 3.83 -4.76 3.81
CA TYR A 303 5.17 -5.29 3.58
C TYR A 303 6.16 -4.84 4.66
N LEU A 304 6.19 -3.53 4.98
CA LEU A 304 7.08 -2.99 6.01
C LEU A 304 6.70 -3.48 7.41
N SER A 305 5.41 -3.62 7.71
CA SER A 305 4.94 -4.22 8.98
C SER A 305 5.38 -5.69 9.12
N SER A 306 5.36 -6.45 8.01
CA SER A 306 5.91 -7.80 7.98
C SER A 306 7.42 -7.81 8.23
N ALA A 307 8.16 -6.86 7.63
CA ALA A 307 9.60 -6.73 7.85
C ALA A 307 9.92 -6.37 9.30
N TYR A 308 9.14 -5.46 9.91
CA TYR A 308 9.24 -5.12 11.34
C TYR A 308 8.98 -6.33 12.23
N ALA A 309 7.87 -7.04 12.00
CA ALA A 309 7.48 -8.21 12.78
C ALA A 309 8.49 -9.37 12.68
N MET A 310 9.15 -9.52 11.53
CA MET A 310 10.23 -10.50 11.37
C MET A 310 11.52 -10.11 12.09
N LYS A 311 11.78 -8.82 12.31
CA LYS A 311 12.96 -8.32 13.02
C LYS A 311 12.73 -8.26 14.55
N TYR A 312 11.51 -7.93 14.98
CA TYR A 312 11.11 -7.75 16.36
C TYR A 312 9.84 -8.57 16.72
N PRO A 313 9.86 -9.90 16.55
CA PRO A 313 8.67 -10.73 16.75
C PRO A 313 8.15 -10.68 18.20
N GLU A 314 9.05 -10.44 19.17
CA GLU A 314 8.72 -10.31 20.60
C GLU A 314 7.87 -9.09 20.91
N ASN A 315 7.89 -8.05 20.05
CA ASN A 315 7.14 -6.81 20.23
C ASN A 315 5.75 -6.87 19.57
N ILE A 316 5.43 -7.97 18.89
CA ILE A 316 4.15 -8.14 18.20
C ILE A 316 3.21 -9.00 19.04
N GLU A 317 2.03 -8.49 19.30
CA GLU A 317 0.91 -9.24 19.85
C GLU A 317 0.07 -9.84 18.70
N LYS A 318 -0.32 -9.01 17.76
CA LYS A 318 -1.07 -9.38 16.55
C LYS A 318 -0.57 -8.59 15.34
N LEU A 319 -0.45 -9.26 14.19
CA LEU A 319 -0.06 -8.62 12.92
C LEU A 319 -1.24 -8.67 11.95
N LEU A 320 -1.81 -7.51 11.61
CA LEU A 320 -2.91 -7.36 10.67
C LEU A 320 -2.38 -6.86 9.33
N LEU A 321 -2.37 -7.71 8.33
CA LEU A 321 -1.87 -7.43 6.99
C LEU A 321 -3.03 -7.12 6.05
N VAL A 322 -3.25 -5.83 5.81
CA VAL A 322 -4.37 -5.31 5.03
C VAL A 322 -3.93 -5.13 3.58
N SER A 323 -4.37 -6.02 2.70
CA SER A 323 -3.98 -6.03 1.27
C SER A 323 -2.48 -5.88 1.05
N PRO A 324 -1.61 -6.64 1.74
CA PRO A 324 -0.17 -6.42 1.70
C PRO A 324 0.40 -6.67 0.31
N VAL A 325 1.39 -5.85 -0.09
CA VAL A 325 2.18 -6.05 -1.30
C VAL A 325 3.36 -7.00 -1.01
N GLY A 326 3.85 -7.66 -2.04
CA GLY A 326 5.16 -8.35 -1.96
C GLY A 326 5.12 -9.77 -1.43
N ILE A 327 4.03 -10.48 -1.64
CA ILE A 327 3.91 -11.89 -1.24
C ILE A 327 4.57 -12.81 -2.28
N GLU A 328 4.25 -12.61 -3.55
CA GLU A 328 4.57 -13.53 -4.64
C GLU A 328 6.02 -13.45 -5.07
N LYS A 329 6.60 -14.60 -5.38
CA LYS A 329 7.89 -14.69 -6.10
C LYS A 329 7.72 -14.15 -7.53
N ASN A 330 8.80 -13.63 -8.09
CA ASN A 330 8.78 -13.03 -9.42
C ASN A 330 10.18 -13.12 -10.08
N PRO A 331 10.30 -12.92 -11.40
CA PRO A 331 11.57 -13.06 -12.11
C PRO A 331 12.72 -12.21 -11.57
N LEU A 332 12.42 -11.02 -11.04
CA LEU A 332 13.43 -10.08 -10.52
C LEU A 332 13.63 -10.19 -8.99
N SER A 333 13.07 -11.22 -8.37
CA SER A 333 13.32 -11.51 -6.95
C SER A 333 14.77 -11.88 -6.73
N ILE A 334 15.41 -11.30 -5.70
CA ILE A 334 16.79 -11.66 -5.28
C ILE A 334 16.92 -13.12 -4.87
N GLN A 335 15.82 -13.82 -4.65
CA GLN A 335 15.75 -15.24 -4.33
C GLN A 335 15.72 -16.13 -5.57
N ASN A 336 15.62 -15.53 -6.79
CA ASN A 336 15.53 -16.29 -8.04
C ASN A 336 16.90 -16.91 -8.40
N PRO A 337 17.02 -18.26 -8.42
CA PRO A 337 18.26 -18.94 -8.77
C PRO A 337 18.78 -18.58 -10.17
N ALA A 338 17.89 -18.26 -11.12
CA ALA A 338 18.30 -17.86 -12.46
C ALA A 338 19.16 -16.60 -12.49
N LEU A 339 19.04 -15.72 -11.48
CA LEU A 339 19.90 -14.52 -11.35
C LEU A 339 21.32 -14.87 -10.86
N LEU A 340 21.49 -15.98 -10.15
CA LEU A 340 22.76 -16.41 -9.59
C LEU A 340 23.53 -17.35 -10.52
N ALA A 341 22.81 -18.08 -11.38
CA ALA A 341 23.41 -18.96 -12.37
C ALA A 341 24.12 -18.11 -13.42
N PRO A 342 25.44 -18.29 -13.65
CA PRO A 342 26.09 -17.59 -14.73
C PRO A 342 25.46 -18.04 -16.05
N PRO A 343 25.03 -17.12 -16.92
CA PRO A 343 24.73 -17.50 -18.28
C PRO A 343 25.96 -18.16 -18.88
N SER A 344 25.78 -19.26 -19.64
CA SER A 344 26.91 -19.88 -20.35
C SER A 344 27.59 -18.80 -21.19
N SER A 345 28.89 -18.92 -21.41
CA SER A 345 29.71 -17.93 -22.12
C SER A 345 29.19 -17.53 -23.53
N ARG A 346 28.20 -18.25 -24.03
CA ARG A 346 27.51 -18.00 -25.32
C ARG A 346 26.06 -17.46 -25.16
N ASN A 347 25.42 -17.57 -23.99
CA ASN A 347 24.04 -17.14 -23.75
C ASN A 347 24.00 -16.08 -22.65
N THR A 348 23.62 -14.86 -23.02
CA THR A 348 23.38 -13.75 -22.07
C THR A 348 21.91 -13.71 -21.62
N THR A 349 21.16 -14.81 -21.78
CA THR A 349 19.72 -14.87 -21.45
C THR A 349 19.39 -16.08 -20.60
N ALA A 350 18.44 -15.91 -19.67
CA ALA A 350 17.78 -17.01 -18.96
C ALA A 350 16.28 -16.97 -19.22
N GLU A 351 15.68 -18.11 -19.54
CA GLU A 351 14.26 -18.23 -19.78
C GLU A 351 13.55 -18.81 -18.56
N LEU A 352 12.40 -18.22 -18.19
CA LEU A 352 11.55 -18.66 -17.11
C LEU A 352 10.18 -19.04 -17.69
N LYS A 353 9.76 -20.28 -17.42
CA LYS A 353 8.44 -20.76 -17.83
C LYS A 353 7.34 -20.02 -17.06
N PRO A 354 6.21 -19.69 -17.72
CA PRO A 354 5.09 -19.04 -17.05
C PRO A 354 4.41 -20.01 -16.09
N THR A 355 3.97 -19.48 -14.97
CA THR A 355 3.22 -20.22 -13.96
C THR A 355 2.15 -19.34 -13.33
N LEU A 356 1.07 -19.95 -12.85
CA LEU A 356 0.05 -19.30 -12.01
C LEU A 356 0.34 -19.49 -10.51
N ASN A 357 1.38 -20.27 -10.17
CA ASN A 357 1.76 -20.49 -8.80
C ASN A 357 2.60 -19.33 -8.26
N PRO A 358 2.11 -18.56 -7.26
CA PRO A 358 2.81 -17.40 -6.71
C PRO A 358 4.09 -17.75 -5.94
N LYS A 359 4.33 -19.05 -5.68
CA LYS A 359 5.57 -19.55 -5.08
C LYS A 359 6.71 -19.74 -6.10
N GLU A 360 6.45 -19.57 -7.39
CA GLU A 360 7.42 -19.78 -8.46
C GLU A 360 7.86 -18.47 -9.10
N PHE A 361 9.11 -18.41 -9.56
CA PHE A 361 9.69 -17.19 -10.11
C PHE A 361 9.14 -16.79 -11.47
N GLY A 362 8.54 -17.72 -12.19
CA GLY A 362 7.82 -17.46 -13.43
C GLY A 362 6.38 -16.99 -13.25
N PHE A 363 5.97 -16.60 -12.03
CA PHE A 363 4.61 -16.23 -11.72
C PHE A 363 4.09 -15.10 -12.62
N LEU A 364 2.98 -15.37 -13.28
CA LEU A 364 2.23 -14.40 -14.07
C LEU A 364 1.37 -13.53 -13.11
N GLY A 365 1.94 -12.44 -12.63
CA GLY A 365 1.23 -11.52 -11.74
C GLY A 365 -0.12 -11.05 -12.31
N ARG A 366 -1.02 -10.55 -11.48
CA ARG A 366 -2.34 -10.03 -11.89
C ARG A 366 -2.27 -8.78 -12.74
N PHE A 367 -1.11 -8.13 -12.82
CA PHE A 367 -0.91 -6.95 -13.64
C PHE A 367 -0.25 -7.30 -14.96
N PRO A 368 -0.73 -6.66 -16.05
CA PRO A 368 0.07 -6.61 -17.24
C PRO A 368 1.40 -5.96 -16.88
N ILE A 369 2.48 -6.49 -17.44
CA ILE A 369 3.78 -5.84 -17.34
C ILE A 369 3.61 -4.41 -17.84
N MET A 370 4.06 -3.47 -17.03
CA MET A 370 3.96 -2.05 -17.36
C MET A 370 4.64 -1.77 -18.71
N PRO A 371 4.18 -0.78 -19.46
CA PRO A 371 4.84 -0.40 -20.72
C PRO A 371 6.32 -0.13 -20.51
N PRO A 372 7.20 -0.42 -21.49
CA PRO A 372 8.66 -0.25 -21.34
C PRO A 372 9.08 1.15 -20.89
N TRP A 373 8.38 2.20 -21.34
CA TRP A 373 8.64 3.57 -20.89
C TRP A 373 8.39 3.76 -19.39
N PHE A 374 7.36 3.11 -18.82
CA PHE A 374 7.05 3.18 -17.39
C PHE A 374 8.11 2.42 -16.58
N VAL A 375 8.47 1.20 -17.01
CA VAL A 375 9.54 0.40 -16.38
C VAL A 375 10.86 1.17 -16.40
N ASN A 376 11.15 1.90 -17.47
CA ASN A 376 12.35 2.74 -17.55
C ASN A 376 12.29 3.91 -16.55
N ILE A 377 11.16 4.62 -16.45
CA ILE A 377 10.94 5.66 -15.42
C ILE A 377 11.16 5.08 -14.02
N TRP A 378 10.54 3.94 -13.73
CA TRP A 378 10.63 3.25 -12.45
C TRP A 378 12.08 2.86 -12.11
N ASN A 379 12.78 2.19 -13.02
CA ASN A 379 14.17 1.74 -12.83
C ASN A 379 15.18 2.90 -12.75
N ASN A 380 14.83 4.09 -13.26
CA ASN A 380 15.62 5.31 -13.10
C ASN A 380 15.23 6.13 -11.85
N ASN A 381 14.39 5.58 -10.97
CA ASN A 381 13.95 6.21 -9.72
C ASN A 381 13.25 7.57 -9.93
N LEU A 382 12.58 7.73 -11.05
CA LEU A 382 11.78 8.93 -11.32
C LEU A 382 10.38 8.76 -10.71
N SER A 383 10.00 9.68 -9.85
CA SER A 383 8.68 9.65 -9.21
C SER A 383 7.62 10.20 -10.15
N LEU A 384 6.52 9.46 -10.32
CA LEU A 384 5.33 9.94 -11.02
C LEU A 384 4.65 11.12 -10.29
N LEU A 385 4.85 11.25 -8.99
CA LEU A 385 4.35 12.38 -8.20
C LEU A 385 5.00 13.70 -8.59
N THR A 386 6.17 13.65 -9.24
CA THR A 386 6.83 14.83 -9.81
C THR A 386 5.93 15.57 -10.81
N LEU A 387 5.13 14.84 -11.59
CA LEU A 387 4.19 15.46 -12.54
C LEU A 387 3.14 16.31 -11.83
N ILE A 388 2.63 15.86 -10.68
CA ILE A 388 1.66 16.60 -9.87
C ILE A 388 2.24 17.94 -9.40
N ARG A 389 3.53 17.95 -9.07
CA ARG A 389 4.27 19.15 -8.63
C ARG A 389 4.57 20.11 -9.78
N LEU A 390 4.94 19.59 -10.94
CA LEU A 390 5.32 20.39 -12.12
C LEU A 390 4.16 21.14 -12.73
N VAL A 391 2.94 20.63 -12.66
CA VAL A 391 1.76 21.31 -13.23
C VAL A 391 1.19 22.43 -12.32
N GLY A 392 1.82 22.69 -11.19
CA GLY A 392 1.51 23.81 -10.29
C GLY A 392 0.02 23.85 -9.88
N PRO A 393 -0.72 24.95 -10.17
CA PRO A 393 -2.12 25.10 -9.77
C PRO A 393 -3.08 24.03 -10.28
N LEU A 394 -2.71 23.30 -11.33
CA LEU A 394 -3.50 22.17 -11.86
C LEU A 394 -3.21 20.84 -11.16
N GLY A 395 -2.18 20.78 -10.30
CA GLY A 395 -1.81 19.59 -9.55
C GLY A 395 -2.95 18.99 -8.72
N PRO A 396 -3.67 19.78 -7.89
CA PRO A 396 -4.82 19.28 -7.15
C PRO A 396 -5.93 18.69 -8.04
N ARG A 397 -6.19 19.32 -9.21
CA ARG A 397 -7.17 18.81 -10.18
C ARG A 397 -6.72 17.48 -10.79
N MET A 398 -5.46 17.35 -11.15
CA MET A 398 -4.89 16.11 -11.70
C MET A 398 -4.99 14.97 -10.67
N LEU A 399 -4.63 15.24 -9.42
CA LEU A 399 -4.75 14.29 -8.33
C LEU A 399 -6.20 13.91 -8.04
N SER A 400 -7.13 14.88 -8.15
CA SER A 400 -8.53 14.65 -7.82
C SER A 400 -9.21 13.61 -8.71
N GLN A 401 -8.76 13.41 -9.95
CA GLN A 401 -9.27 12.33 -10.79
C GLN A 401 -9.06 10.96 -10.15
N TYR A 402 -7.92 10.78 -9.50
CA TYR A 402 -7.58 9.56 -8.78
C TYR A 402 -8.30 9.45 -7.43
N THR A 403 -8.24 10.47 -6.58
CA THR A 403 -8.87 10.45 -5.26
C THR A 403 -10.38 10.32 -5.34
N MET A 404 -11.03 11.06 -6.25
CA MET A 404 -12.49 10.98 -6.46
C MET A 404 -12.92 9.63 -7.04
N SER A 405 -12.14 9.03 -7.94
CA SER A 405 -12.45 7.70 -8.46
C SER A 405 -12.42 6.63 -7.37
N LYS A 406 -11.47 6.71 -6.45
CA LYS A 406 -11.36 5.81 -5.29
C LYS A 406 -12.47 6.03 -4.27
N SER A 407 -12.85 7.28 -4.04
CA SER A 407 -13.85 7.63 -3.01
C SER A 407 -15.29 7.38 -3.44
N ARG A 408 -15.56 6.97 -4.69
CA ARG A 408 -16.93 6.74 -5.17
C ARG A 408 -17.65 5.60 -4.45
N ARG A 409 -16.91 4.59 -3.98
CA ARG A 409 -17.48 3.53 -3.17
C ARG A 409 -17.60 4.00 -1.73
N GLY A 410 -18.75 3.76 -1.10
CA GLY A 410 -18.99 4.13 0.29
C GLY A 410 -19.02 5.64 0.59
N ALA A 411 -19.02 6.53 -0.42
CA ALA A 411 -19.06 7.97 -0.20
C ALA A 411 -20.47 8.40 0.22
N SER A 412 -20.57 8.97 1.41
CA SER A 412 -21.80 9.57 1.95
C SER A 412 -21.76 11.11 1.95
N ASN A 413 -20.58 11.71 1.80
CA ASN A 413 -20.39 13.16 1.93
C ASN A 413 -19.34 13.68 0.95
N LEU A 414 -19.75 14.63 0.09
CA LEU A 414 -18.85 15.28 -0.88
C LEU A 414 -17.75 16.10 -0.20
N LEU A 415 -18.05 16.73 0.95
CA LEU A 415 -17.07 17.51 1.69
C LEU A 415 -15.89 16.66 2.14
N GLN A 416 -16.13 15.45 2.65
CA GLN A 416 -15.06 14.53 3.03
C GLN A 416 -14.17 14.15 1.84
N ILE A 417 -14.73 13.99 0.65
CA ILE A 417 -13.96 13.70 -0.57
C ILE A 417 -13.07 14.89 -0.94
N LEU A 418 -13.58 16.10 -0.84
CA LEU A 418 -12.81 17.32 -1.12
C LEU A 418 -11.67 17.48 -0.10
N GLN A 419 -11.96 17.25 1.17
CA GLN A 419 -10.95 17.28 2.24
C GLN A 419 -9.88 16.20 2.06
N LEU A 420 -10.28 14.98 1.72
CA LEU A 420 -9.32 13.90 1.40
C LEU A 420 -8.44 14.28 0.19
N ASN A 421 -9.01 14.93 -0.83
CA ASN A 421 -8.23 15.41 -1.98
C ASN A 421 -7.24 16.50 -1.56
N GLN A 422 -7.66 17.44 -0.73
CA GLN A 422 -6.80 18.49 -0.20
C GLN A 422 -5.68 17.92 0.68
N TYR A 423 -6.00 16.98 1.56
CA TYR A 423 -5.02 16.25 2.37
C TYR A 423 -4.02 15.51 1.48
N SER A 424 -4.51 14.73 0.51
CA SER A 424 -3.65 13.98 -0.42
C SER A 424 -2.75 14.88 -1.26
N TYR A 425 -3.23 16.05 -1.69
CA TYR A 425 -2.39 17.01 -2.39
C TYR A 425 -1.26 17.53 -1.49
N ASN A 426 -1.54 17.83 -0.23
CA ASN A 426 -0.53 18.26 0.73
C ASN A 426 0.51 17.17 1.02
N LEU A 427 0.13 15.88 1.00
CA LEU A 427 1.09 14.77 1.07
C LEU A 427 2.07 14.76 -0.12
N PHE A 428 1.60 15.09 -1.34
CA PHE A 428 2.39 14.93 -2.56
C PHE A 428 3.09 16.18 -3.06
N LYS A 429 2.73 17.36 -2.55
CA LYS A 429 3.37 18.63 -2.96
C LYS A 429 4.85 18.71 -2.62
N THR A 430 5.27 18.03 -1.56
CA THR A 430 6.68 17.97 -1.13
C THR A 430 7.30 16.65 -1.60
N LYS A 431 8.54 16.71 -2.07
CA LYS A 431 9.29 15.51 -2.48
C LYS A 431 9.63 14.69 -1.24
N SER A 432 9.32 13.41 -1.31
CA SER A 432 9.62 12.44 -0.25
C SER A 432 10.78 11.53 -0.65
N THR A 433 11.65 11.21 0.30
CA THR A 433 12.69 10.18 0.16
C THR A 433 12.08 8.83 -0.17
N SER A 434 10.91 8.56 0.36
CA SER A 434 10.16 7.31 0.15
C SER A 434 9.71 7.08 -1.30
N GLU A 435 9.60 8.14 -2.12
CA GLU A 435 9.26 8.02 -3.54
C GLU A 435 10.31 7.23 -4.34
N THR A 436 11.57 7.32 -3.93
CA THR A 436 12.67 6.58 -4.56
C THR A 436 12.93 5.24 -3.88
N ALA A 437 12.60 5.11 -2.61
CA ALA A 437 12.73 3.86 -1.85
C ALA A 437 11.86 2.75 -2.43
N ILE A 438 10.60 3.05 -2.76
CA ILE A 438 9.66 2.07 -3.30
C ILE A 438 10.15 1.46 -4.61
N THR A 439 10.82 2.22 -5.47
CA THR A 439 11.33 1.71 -6.75
C THR A 439 12.47 0.70 -6.57
N LYS A 440 13.13 0.73 -5.41
CA LYS A 440 14.16 -0.23 -5.03
C LYS A 440 13.56 -1.46 -4.35
N LEU A 441 12.54 -1.30 -3.52
CA LEU A 441 11.83 -2.41 -2.86
C LEU A 441 10.98 -3.22 -3.83
N LEU A 442 10.28 -2.55 -4.75
CA LEU A 442 9.38 -3.19 -5.70
C LEU A 442 9.93 -3.07 -7.13
N ASN A 443 9.55 -4.00 -8.00
CA ASN A 443 9.77 -3.89 -9.44
C ASN A 443 8.64 -3.08 -10.11
N GLY A 444 8.75 -2.82 -11.41
CA GLY A 444 7.73 -2.06 -12.17
C GLY A 444 6.34 -2.71 -12.26
N ALA A 445 6.20 -3.96 -11.87
CA ALA A 445 4.91 -4.66 -11.73
C ALA A 445 4.36 -4.62 -10.29
N VAL A 446 4.95 -3.80 -9.42
CA VAL A 446 4.56 -3.64 -8.00
C VAL A 446 4.73 -4.94 -7.19
N MET A 447 5.70 -5.79 -7.58
CA MET A 447 6.04 -7.02 -6.86
C MET A 447 7.37 -6.82 -6.11
N ALA A 448 7.47 -7.34 -4.89
CA ALA A 448 8.67 -7.17 -4.08
C ALA A 448 9.89 -7.90 -4.66
N LYS A 449 11.04 -7.27 -4.61
CA LYS A 449 12.31 -7.89 -4.97
C LYS A 449 12.80 -8.89 -3.91
N ASN A 450 12.26 -8.80 -2.68
CA ASN A 450 12.45 -9.78 -1.61
C ASN A 450 11.09 -10.25 -1.07
N PRO A 451 10.38 -11.12 -1.81
CA PRO A 451 9.01 -11.52 -1.49
C PRO A 451 8.89 -12.34 -0.20
N LEU A 452 7.72 -12.26 0.43
CA LEU A 452 7.43 -12.94 1.70
C LEU A 452 7.46 -14.47 1.57
N PHE A 453 7.07 -15.04 0.43
CA PHE A 453 7.20 -16.50 0.19
C PHE A 453 8.64 -17.04 0.28
N GLY A 454 9.64 -16.20 0.25
CA GLY A 454 11.03 -16.60 0.50
C GLY A 454 11.50 -16.33 1.92
N ARG A 455 10.60 -15.90 2.82
CA ARG A 455 10.91 -15.48 4.20
C ARG A 455 9.99 -16.19 5.22
N LEU A 456 9.42 -17.35 4.85
CA LEU A 456 8.42 -18.07 5.65
C LEU A 456 8.94 -18.47 7.03
N ASP A 457 10.20 -18.91 7.11
CA ASP A 457 10.87 -19.28 8.35
C ASP A 457 10.91 -18.15 9.39
N LYS A 458 11.02 -16.90 8.92
CA LYS A 458 10.95 -15.71 9.76
C LYS A 458 9.51 -15.34 10.11
N MET A 459 8.60 -15.43 9.15
CA MET A 459 7.18 -15.17 9.36
C MET A 459 6.55 -16.15 10.34
N ALA A 460 6.98 -17.42 10.32
CA ALA A 460 6.49 -18.47 11.22
C ALA A 460 6.79 -18.21 12.72
N LYS A 461 7.70 -17.29 13.03
CA LYS A 461 7.98 -16.88 14.42
C LYS A 461 6.93 -15.92 14.98
N ILE A 462 6.03 -15.38 14.15
CA ILE A 462 4.98 -14.46 14.54
C ILE A 462 3.74 -15.27 14.91
N SER A 463 3.27 -15.12 16.14
CA SER A 463 2.23 -16.00 16.69
C SER A 463 0.86 -15.82 16.04
N ASN A 464 0.45 -14.59 15.75
CA ASN A 464 -0.90 -14.27 15.28
C ASN A 464 -0.81 -13.34 14.06
N ILE A 465 -1.14 -13.86 12.87
CA ILE A 465 -1.16 -13.07 11.64
C ILE A 465 -2.55 -13.14 11.01
N TYR A 466 -3.11 -11.98 10.71
CA TYR A 466 -4.42 -11.82 10.09
C TYR A 466 -4.24 -11.21 8.70
N TRP A 467 -4.60 -11.97 7.67
CA TRP A 467 -4.51 -11.58 6.26
C TRP A 467 -5.86 -11.09 5.78
N ILE A 468 -5.98 -9.79 5.47
CA ILE A 468 -7.26 -9.15 5.20
C ILE A 468 -7.23 -8.53 3.80
N TYR A 469 -8.12 -8.94 2.91
CA TYR A 469 -8.22 -8.47 1.53
C TYR A 469 -9.62 -7.99 1.19
N GLY A 470 -9.74 -7.09 0.21
CA GLY A 470 -11.03 -6.76 -0.36
C GLY A 470 -11.49 -7.83 -1.37
N GLU A 471 -12.80 -8.02 -1.50
CA GLU A 471 -13.39 -8.97 -2.46
C GLU A 471 -12.93 -8.70 -3.91
N PHE A 472 -12.77 -7.42 -4.27
CA PHE A 472 -12.32 -6.97 -5.60
C PHE A 472 -10.92 -6.37 -5.57
N ASP A 473 -10.09 -6.83 -4.64
CA ASP A 473 -8.71 -6.36 -4.54
C ASP A 473 -7.91 -6.75 -5.79
N TRP A 474 -7.06 -5.84 -6.23
CA TRP A 474 -6.11 -6.15 -7.29
C TRP A 474 -4.86 -6.89 -6.78
N MET A 475 -4.62 -6.88 -5.46
CA MET A 475 -3.62 -7.75 -4.83
C MET A 475 -4.07 -9.21 -4.87
N ASN A 476 -3.10 -10.12 -4.83
CA ASN A 476 -3.37 -11.55 -4.89
C ASN A 476 -3.78 -12.10 -3.51
N GLY A 477 -5.09 -12.07 -3.22
CA GLY A 477 -5.62 -12.65 -1.99
C GLY A 477 -5.41 -14.16 -1.87
N GLU A 478 -5.36 -14.89 -3.00
CA GLU A 478 -5.06 -16.33 -2.99
C GLU A 478 -3.64 -16.59 -2.51
N ALA A 479 -2.66 -15.79 -2.94
CA ALA A 479 -1.30 -15.87 -2.41
C ALA A 479 -1.25 -15.58 -0.90
N GLY A 480 -2.08 -14.63 -0.42
CA GLY A 480 -2.25 -14.36 1.00
C GLY A 480 -2.81 -15.56 1.78
N ALA A 481 -3.82 -16.26 1.24
CA ALA A 481 -4.35 -17.46 1.83
C ALA A 481 -3.33 -18.62 1.81
N MET A 482 -2.59 -18.76 0.70
CA MET A 482 -1.55 -19.79 0.59
C MET A 482 -0.44 -19.61 1.62
N ILE A 483 0.08 -18.38 1.80
CA ILE A 483 1.15 -18.12 2.77
C ILE A 483 0.67 -18.33 4.20
N ALA A 484 -0.58 -17.98 4.53
CA ALA A 484 -1.19 -18.24 5.83
C ALA A 484 -1.23 -19.76 6.14
N ASN A 485 -1.68 -20.55 5.18
CA ASN A 485 -1.72 -22.01 5.30
C ASN A 485 -0.32 -22.63 5.45
N GLU A 486 0.66 -22.16 4.70
CA GLU A 486 2.06 -22.63 4.82
C GLU A 486 2.61 -22.38 6.21
N ILE A 487 2.43 -21.17 6.74
CA ILE A 487 2.89 -20.82 8.08
C ILE A 487 2.18 -21.66 9.14
N ASN A 488 0.87 -21.89 9.02
CA ASN A 488 0.12 -22.76 9.92
C ASN A 488 0.65 -24.20 9.89
N THR A 489 0.95 -24.71 8.69
CA THR A 489 1.54 -26.05 8.54
C THR A 489 2.93 -26.14 9.19
N MET A 490 3.78 -25.13 9.01
CA MET A 490 5.11 -25.07 9.63
C MET A 490 5.04 -25.05 11.17
N ASN A 491 4.01 -24.43 11.72
CA ASN A 491 3.84 -24.26 13.18
C ASN A 491 3.03 -25.39 13.82
N GLY A 492 2.64 -26.43 13.09
CA GLY A 492 1.83 -27.52 13.61
C GLY A 492 0.40 -27.12 13.99
N GLY A 493 -0.12 -26.09 13.34
CA GLY A 493 -1.39 -25.40 13.64
C GLY A 493 -1.12 -24.07 14.34
N GLY A 494 -1.49 -22.97 13.70
CA GLY A 494 -1.25 -21.61 14.18
C GLY A 494 -2.49 -20.73 13.98
N LYS A 495 -2.45 -19.53 14.53
CA LYS A 495 -3.49 -18.51 14.37
C LYS A 495 -3.19 -17.58 13.18
N ASN A 496 -2.90 -18.16 11.99
CA ASN A 496 -2.86 -17.36 10.77
C ASN A 496 -4.21 -17.48 10.07
N GLU A 497 -4.97 -16.39 10.10
CA GLU A 497 -6.32 -16.37 9.56
C GLU A 497 -6.40 -15.49 8.32
N PHE A 498 -7.27 -15.88 7.39
CA PHE A 498 -7.51 -15.15 6.15
C PHE A 498 -8.96 -14.65 6.11
N TYR A 499 -9.11 -13.36 5.77
CA TYR A 499 -10.41 -12.69 5.70
C TYR A 499 -10.58 -11.95 4.38
N LYS A 500 -11.82 -11.84 3.91
CA LYS A 500 -12.22 -10.95 2.81
C LYS A 500 -13.27 -9.97 3.31
N VAL A 501 -13.08 -8.70 3.00
CA VAL A 501 -14.07 -7.64 3.21
C VAL A 501 -14.91 -7.52 1.94
N SER A 502 -16.23 -7.68 2.09
CA SER A 502 -17.14 -7.70 0.95
C SER A 502 -17.27 -6.33 0.29
N LYS A 503 -17.55 -6.33 -1.02
CA LYS A 503 -17.76 -5.14 -1.87
C LYS A 503 -16.63 -4.10 -1.80
N ALA A 504 -15.45 -4.49 -1.36
CA ALA A 504 -14.27 -3.66 -1.21
C ALA A 504 -13.17 -4.03 -2.20
N GLY A 505 -12.42 -3.04 -2.65
CA GLY A 505 -11.20 -3.21 -3.43
C GLY A 505 -9.96 -3.08 -2.55
N HIS A 506 -8.87 -2.55 -3.12
CA HIS A 506 -7.57 -2.42 -2.44
C HIS A 506 -7.60 -1.52 -1.20
N ASN A 507 -8.44 -0.48 -1.18
CA ASN A 507 -8.59 0.39 -0.01
C ASN A 507 -9.83 -0.03 0.81
N LEU A 508 -9.88 -1.29 1.22
CA LEU A 508 -11.06 -1.91 1.85
C LEU A 508 -11.55 -1.16 3.09
N TYR A 509 -10.66 -0.56 3.84
CA TYR A 509 -10.97 0.27 5.01
C TYR A 509 -11.70 1.58 4.64
N MET A 510 -11.58 2.04 3.38
CA MET A 510 -12.34 3.18 2.85
C MET A 510 -13.61 2.74 2.11
N ASP A 511 -13.54 1.60 1.41
CA ASP A 511 -14.62 1.12 0.56
C ASP A 511 -15.78 0.54 1.39
N ASN A 512 -15.48 -0.19 2.47
CA ASN A 512 -16.46 -0.77 3.40
C ASN A 512 -15.95 -0.64 4.85
N PRO A 513 -15.95 0.57 5.41
CA PRO A 513 -15.40 0.83 6.75
C PRO A 513 -16.15 0.10 7.87
N GLU A 514 -17.44 -0.15 7.72
CA GLU A 514 -18.28 -0.79 8.75
C GLU A 514 -17.85 -2.25 8.94
N GLU A 515 -17.77 -3.04 7.86
CA GLU A 515 -17.34 -4.43 7.93
C GLU A 515 -15.88 -4.53 8.34
N PHE A 516 -15.02 -3.63 7.79
CA PHE A 516 -13.62 -3.58 8.16
C PHE A 516 -13.43 -3.30 9.66
N ASN A 517 -14.11 -2.31 10.21
CA ASN A 517 -14.03 -1.97 11.64
C ASN A 517 -14.56 -3.11 12.53
N GLY A 518 -15.67 -3.74 12.14
CA GLY A 518 -16.20 -4.90 12.84
C GLY A 518 -15.22 -6.08 12.87
N LEU A 519 -14.52 -6.32 11.76
CA LEU A 519 -13.49 -7.34 11.69
C LEU A 519 -12.28 -7.01 12.58
N VAL A 520 -11.78 -5.76 12.53
CA VAL A 520 -10.66 -5.33 13.37
C VAL A 520 -11.03 -5.44 14.85
N LYS A 521 -12.23 -5.00 15.23
CA LYS A 521 -12.74 -5.16 16.59
C LYS A 521 -12.70 -6.62 17.03
N LYS A 522 -13.27 -7.52 16.24
CA LYS A 522 -13.27 -8.95 16.52
C LYS A 522 -11.85 -9.49 16.74
N ILE A 523 -10.90 -9.11 15.86
CA ILE A 523 -9.50 -9.53 15.97
C ILE A 523 -8.85 -9.00 17.27
N LEU A 524 -9.18 -7.79 17.69
CA LEU A 524 -8.61 -7.21 18.92
C LEU A 524 -9.17 -7.89 20.19
N GLU A 525 -10.40 -8.41 20.15
CA GLU A 525 -11.06 -9.10 21.26
C GLU A 525 -10.65 -10.60 21.40
N GLU A 526 -10.13 -11.23 20.34
CA GLU A 526 -9.56 -12.59 20.36
C GLU A 526 -8.23 -12.66 21.13
#